data_b366c17e59fa9f44f52ae07cb7e9c7f6
#
_entry.id   b366c17e59fa9f44f52ae07cb7e9c7f6
#
_cell.length_a   1.000
_cell.length_b   1.000
_cell.length_c   1.000
_cell.angle_alpha   90.00
_cell.angle_beta   90.00
_cell.angle_gamma   90.00
#
_symmetry.space_group_name_H-M   'P 1'
#
loop_
_entity.id
_entity.type
_entity.pdbx_description
1 polymer ?
#
loop_
_entity_poly.entity_id
_entity_poly.type
_entity_poly.pdbx_seq_one_letter_code
_entity_poly.pdbx_strand_id
1 'polypeptide(L)'
;MKKFINSFLILCTLMITQPCFHNEVSARPTEENPTIHSTFQTYDQNSIPRLLKSEQISANQIKITYDRDVDKSLAEQPTNYWIKDLKNEEPEGIATVGQNCEADKSNSLTRDIVKIESKNGLGNVYILTFKNNIPKGEQYKLVICNVTVEGAQPYNGDNGASMFAGKF
;
A
#
# COMPACT_ATOMS: atom_id res chain seq x y z
N MET A 1 -12.64 27.70 48.69
CA MET A 1 -11.62 28.74 48.91
C MET A 1 -10.54 28.65 47.90
N LYS A 2 -10.23 29.83 47.33
CA LYS A 2 -9.07 30.20 46.48
C LYS A 2 -9.04 29.74 45.02
N LYS A 3 -9.44 30.71 44.20
CA LYS A 3 -9.21 30.94 42.77
C LYS A 3 -7.70 31.17 42.54
N PHE A 4 -7.17 30.68 41.42
CA PHE A 4 -6.05 31.35 40.74
C PHE A 4 -6.34 31.38 39.23
N ILE A 5 -6.61 32.57 38.79
CA ILE A 5 -6.61 33.05 37.41
C ILE A 5 -5.15 33.40 37.13
N ASN A 6 -4.60 32.93 36.00
CA ASN A 6 -3.47 33.58 35.37
C ASN A 6 -3.63 33.64 33.87
N SER A 7 -3.99 34.83 33.46
CA SER A 7 -3.97 35.40 32.13
C SER A 7 -2.50 35.62 31.72
N PHE A 8 -2.11 35.15 30.52
CA PHE A 8 -0.96 35.69 29.83
C PHE A 8 -1.27 35.83 28.33
N LEU A 9 -1.60 37.06 28.02
CA LEU A 9 -1.74 37.62 26.68
C LEU A 9 -0.33 38.11 26.28
N ILE A 10 0.25 37.52 25.21
CA ILE A 10 1.37 38.16 24.52
C ILE A 10 1.08 38.15 23.03
N LEU A 11 0.72 39.30 22.57
CA LEU A 11 0.62 39.79 21.22
C LEU A 11 2.05 40.10 20.71
N CYS A 12 2.51 39.49 19.63
CA CYS A 12 3.65 40.00 18.87
C CYS A 12 3.39 39.80 17.38
N THR A 13 2.80 40.82 16.80
CA THR A 13 2.78 41.13 15.37
C THR A 13 4.17 41.64 14.97
N LEU A 14 4.87 40.95 14.08
CA LEU A 14 5.99 41.51 13.33
C LEU A 14 5.73 41.28 11.83
N MET A 15 5.24 42.34 11.20
CA MET A 15 5.24 42.55 9.76
C MET A 15 6.70 42.79 9.33
N ILE A 16 7.26 41.90 8.54
CA ILE A 16 8.50 42.17 7.81
C ILE A 16 8.16 42.26 6.35
N THR A 17 8.10 43.50 5.88
CA THR A 17 8.04 43.83 4.43
C THR A 17 9.44 43.63 3.84
N GLN A 18 9.56 42.71 2.88
CA GLN A 18 10.78 42.61 2.06
C GLN A 18 10.63 43.44 0.79
N PRO A 19 11.64 44.26 0.44
CA PRO A 19 11.64 45.02 -0.78
C PRO A 19 12.01 44.13 -1.98
N CYS A 20 11.27 44.29 -3.06
CA CYS A 20 11.58 43.78 -4.39
C CYS A 20 12.86 44.41 -4.93
N PHE A 21 13.91 43.62 -5.07
CA PHE A 21 15.05 44.04 -5.92
C PHE A 21 14.84 43.52 -7.34
N HIS A 22 14.63 44.43 -8.23
CA HIS A 22 14.79 44.24 -9.69
C HIS A 22 16.29 44.17 -9.96
N ASN A 23 16.77 43.06 -10.48
CA ASN A 23 18.08 43.02 -11.12
C ASN A 23 17.92 42.68 -12.59
N GLU A 24 18.51 43.59 -13.37
CA GLU A 24 18.54 43.58 -14.81
C GLU A 24 19.29 42.40 -15.40
N VAL A 25 18.77 41.98 -16.54
CA VAL A 25 19.30 40.93 -17.41
C VAL A 25 20.65 41.32 -17.96
N SER A 26 21.70 40.59 -17.61
CA SER A 26 22.95 40.57 -18.36
C SER A 26 23.10 39.20 -19.01
N ALA A 27 23.04 39.19 -20.32
CA ALA A 27 23.27 38.01 -21.13
C ALA A 27 24.75 37.56 -21.03
N ARG A 28 24.96 36.29 -20.68
CA ARG A 28 26.26 35.62 -20.85
C ARG A 28 26.05 34.15 -21.24
N PRO A 29 26.99 33.56 -22.03
CA PRO A 29 26.70 32.44 -22.90
C PRO A 29 26.69 31.10 -22.17
N THR A 30 25.77 30.25 -22.62
CA THR A 30 25.78 28.81 -22.77
C THR A 30 26.80 28.02 -21.88
N GLU A 31 26.35 27.63 -20.71
CA GLU A 31 26.80 26.36 -20.10
C GLU A 31 25.68 25.34 -20.33
N GLU A 32 26.07 24.25 -20.96
CA GLU A 32 25.18 23.08 -21.16
C GLU A 32 24.71 22.57 -19.80
N ASN A 33 23.44 22.84 -19.51
CA ASN A 33 22.74 22.29 -18.36
C ASN A 33 22.61 20.79 -18.61
N PRO A 34 23.10 19.90 -17.74
CA PRO A 34 22.84 18.47 -17.89
C PRO A 34 21.32 18.30 -17.77
N THR A 35 20.69 17.99 -18.91
CA THR A 35 19.30 17.58 -18.99
C THR A 35 19.13 16.40 -18.08
N ILE A 36 18.53 16.62 -16.89
CA ILE A 36 18.02 15.56 -16.05
C ILE A 36 16.90 14.93 -16.84
N HIS A 37 17.24 13.89 -17.61
CA HIS A 37 16.26 12.97 -18.13
C HIS A 37 15.66 12.26 -16.91
N SER A 38 14.60 12.82 -16.35
CA SER A 38 13.68 12.02 -15.53
C SER A 38 13.08 10.99 -16.49
N THR A 39 13.66 9.82 -16.50
CA THR A 39 13.10 8.67 -17.20
C THR A 39 11.78 8.36 -16.51
N PHE A 40 10.70 8.93 -17.01
CA PHE A 40 9.37 8.42 -16.70
C PHE A 40 9.35 6.97 -17.21
N GLN A 41 9.46 6.01 -16.32
CA GLN A 41 9.22 4.63 -16.66
C GLN A 41 7.73 4.51 -17.00
N THR A 42 7.41 4.54 -18.27
CA THR A 42 6.09 4.18 -18.77
C THR A 42 5.96 2.67 -18.61
N TYR A 43 5.27 2.25 -17.55
CA TYR A 43 4.87 0.85 -17.40
C TYR A 43 3.89 0.49 -18.52
N ASP A 44 4.15 -0.61 -19.21
CA ASP A 44 3.14 -1.19 -20.08
C ASP A 44 1.95 -1.62 -19.21
N GLN A 45 0.81 -0.98 -19.41
CA GLN A 45 -0.44 -1.29 -18.67
C GLN A 45 -0.82 -2.76 -18.79
N ASN A 46 -0.38 -3.44 -19.86
CA ASN A 46 -0.60 -4.87 -20.05
C ASN A 46 0.29 -5.74 -19.14
N SER A 47 1.33 -5.20 -18.54
CA SER A 47 2.21 -5.92 -17.62
C SER A 47 1.77 -5.88 -16.15
N ILE A 48 0.76 -5.07 -15.81
CA ILE A 48 0.26 -4.88 -14.45
C ILE A 48 -1.04 -5.66 -14.25
N PRO A 49 -0.98 -6.81 -13.57
CA PRO A 49 -2.17 -7.59 -13.26
C PRO A 49 -3.05 -6.92 -12.21
N ARG A 50 -4.34 -7.20 -12.24
CA ARG A 50 -5.31 -6.69 -11.28
C ARG A 50 -6.00 -7.80 -10.52
N LEU A 51 -6.24 -7.58 -9.23
CA LEU A 51 -7.08 -8.47 -8.43
C LEU A 51 -8.52 -8.38 -8.91
N LEU A 52 -9.07 -9.50 -9.41
CA LEU A 52 -10.48 -9.61 -9.80
C LEU A 52 -11.36 -10.03 -8.63
N LYS A 53 -10.90 -10.97 -7.81
CA LYS A 53 -11.74 -11.60 -6.79
C LYS A 53 -10.92 -12.12 -5.63
N SER A 54 -11.45 -11.96 -4.41
CA SER A 54 -11.05 -12.73 -3.23
C SER A 54 -12.26 -13.47 -2.66
N GLU A 55 -12.04 -14.68 -2.15
CA GLU A 55 -13.09 -15.54 -1.62
C GLU A 55 -12.53 -16.40 -0.48
N GLN A 56 -13.13 -16.33 0.70
CA GLN A 56 -12.81 -17.27 1.77
C GLN A 56 -13.34 -18.65 1.42
N ILE A 57 -12.47 -19.66 1.41
CA ILE A 57 -12.79 -21.03 1.00
C ILE A 57 -12.73 -22.05 2.15
N SER A 58 -12.13 -21.67 3.29
CA SER A 58 -12.12 -22.46 4.52
C SER A 58 -11.93 -21.54 5.75
N ALA A 59 -11.86 -22.12 6.94
CA ALA A 59 -11.68 -21.34 8.18
C ALA A 59 -10.43 -20.43 8.16
N ASN A 60 -9.37 -20.83 7.44
CA ASN A 60 -8.10 -20.09 7.40
C ASN A 60 -7.56 -19.86 5.97
N GLN A 61 -8.41 -20.00 4.94
CA GLN A 61 -7.95 -19.85 3.55
C GLN A 61 -8.76 -18.86 2.76
N ILE A 62 -8.05 -18.02 2.00
CA ILE A 62 -8.59 -17.12 0.99
C ILE A 62 -8.05 -17.53 -0.36
N LYS A 63 -8.94 -17.71 -1.34
CA LYS A 63 -8.61 -17.83 -2.75
C LYS A 63 -8.65 -16.46 -3.40
N ILE A 64 -7.60 -16.09 -4.11
CA ILE A 64 -7.55 -14.89 -4.94
C ILE A 64 -7.43 -15.25 -6.42
N THR A 65 -7.94 -14.37 -7.27
CA THR A 65 -7.85 -14.52 -8.73
C THR A 65 -7.43 -13.19 -9.33
N TYR A 66 -6.37 -13.21 -10.13
CA TYR A 66 -5.94 -12.10 -10.96
C TYR A 66 -6.61 -12.13 -12.33
N ASP A 67 -6.61 -11.02 -13.03
CA ASP A 67 -7.17 -10.88 -14.39
C ASP A 67 -6.32 -11.60 -15.46
N ARG A 68 -5.10 -11.98 -15.12
CA ARG A 68 -4.13 -12.68 -15.99
C ARG A 68 -3.12 -13.47 -15.18
N ASP A 69 -2.30 -14.27 -15.86
CA ASP A 69 -1.18 -14.96 -15.23
C ASP A 69 -0.14 -13.97 -14.74
N VAL A 70 0.43 -14.25 -13.58
CA VAL A 70 1.38 -13.38 -12.87
C VAL A 70 2.72 -14.06 -12.64
N ASP A 71 3.75 -13.27 -12.35
CA ASP A 71 5.01 -13.80 -11.86
C ASP A 71 4.77 -14.52 -10.53
N LYS A 72 5.02 -15.83 -10.54
CA LYS A 72 4.78 -16.70 -9.40
C LYS A 72 5.56 -16.27 -8.17
N SER A 73 6.81 -15.85 -8.34
CA SER A 73 7.68 -15.46 -7.22
C SER A 73 7.17 -14.21 -6.52
N LEU A 74 6.62 -13.26 -7.27
CA LEU A 74 6.01 -12.04 -6.74
C LEU A 74 4.65 -12.32 -6.10
N ALA A 75 3.83 -13.19 -6.72
CA ALA A 75 2.52 -13.55 -6.18
C ALA A 75 2.60 -14.43 -4.93
N GLU A 76 3.65 -15.23 -4.76
CA GLU A 76 3.89 -16.04 -3.56
C GLU A 76 4.69 -15.30 -2.47
N GLN A 77 5.01 -14.01 -2.68
CA GLN A 77 5.72 -13.18 -1.71
C GLN A 77 4.75 -12.48 -0.76
N PRO A 78 4.68 -12.87 0.53
CA PRO A 78 3.72 -12.30 1.49
C PRO A 78 3.84 -10.79 1.67
N THR A 79 5.05 -10.24 1.55
CA THR A 79 5.28 -8.80 1.72
C THR A 79 4.66 -7.92 0.62
N ASN A 80 4.05 -8.53 -0.40
CA ASN A 80 3.24 -7.86 -1.41
C ASN A 80 1.75 -7.77 -1.02
N TYR A 81 1.39 -8.20 0.19
CA TYR A 81 0.02 -8.29 0.66
C TYR A 81 -0.16 -7.65 2.04
N TRP A 82 -1.32 -7.05 2.24
CA TRP A 82 -1.78 -6.50 3.52
C TRP A 82 -3.20 -6.93 3.79
N ILE A 83 -3.50 -7.20 5.05
CA ILE A 83 -4.87 -7.37 5.52
C ILE A 83 -5.17 -6.22 6.49
N LYS A 84 -6.05 -5.33 6.05
CA LYS A 84 -6.51 -4.22 6.87
C LYS A 84 -7.79 -4.61 7.62
N ASP A 85 -7.81 -4.38 8.91
CA ASP A 85 -9.02 -4.45 9.73
C ASP A 85 -9.95 -3.28 9.36
N LEU A 86 -11.25 -3.54 9.24
CA LEU A 86 -12.23 -2.50 8.92
C LEU A 86 -13.07 -2.04 10.12
N LYS A 87 -12.86 -2.66 11.28
CA LYS A 87 -13.61 -2.38 12.50
C LYS A 87 -12.73 -1.90 13.65
N ASN A 88 -11.53 -2.47 13.81
CA ASN A 88 -10.69 -2.27 14.97
C ASN A 88 -9.52 -1.35 14.65
N GLU A 89 -9.20 -0.42 15.57
CA GLU A 89 -8.05 0.50 15.44
C GLU A 89 -6.74 -0.29 15.49
N GLU A 90 -6.63 -1.23 16.42
CA GLU A 90 -5.54 -2.21 16.47
C GLU A 90 -5.93 -3.43 15.62
N PRO A 91 -5.00 -3.97 14.81
CA PRO A 91 -5.31 -5.10 13.93
C PRO A 91 -5.59 -6.38 14.72
N GLU A 92 -6.70 -7.05 14.42
CA GLU A 92 -7.10 -8.30 15.07
C GLU A 92 -7.20 -9.47 14.07
N GLY A 93 -7.10 -10.69 14.60
CA GLY A 93 -7.26 -11.92 13.82
C GLY A 93 -6.14 -12.16 12.83
N ILE A 94 -6.43 -11.99 11.53
CA ILE A 94 -5.47 -12.13 10.43
C ILE A 94 -4.95 -10.78 9.91
N ALA A 95 -5.48 -9.67 10.46
CA ALA A 95 -5.09 -8.33 10.04
C ALA A 95 -3.67 -7.98 10.50
N THR A 96 -2.98 -7.18 9.71
CA THR A 96 -1.69 -6.58 10.03
C THR A 96 -1.72 -5.06 10.01
N VAL A 97 -2.84 -4.48 9.54
CA VAL A 97 -3.09 -3.03 9.45
C VAL A 97 -4.38 -2.72 10.18
N GLY A 98 -4.37 -1.80 11.13
CA GLY A 98 -5.56 -1.31 11.83
C GLY A 98 -6.43 -0.41 10.97
N GLN A 99 -7.67 -0.14 11.42
CA GLN A 99 -8.68 0.60 10.67
C GLN A 99 -8.19 1.98 10.20
N ASN A 100 -7.50 2.72 11.07
CA ASN A 100 -7.06 4.08 10.81
C ASN A 100 -5.58 4.17 10.38
N CYS A 101 -4.90 3.02 10.19
CA CYS A 101 -3.51 2.95 9.77
C CYS A 101 -3.38 2.84 8.25
N GLU A 102 -2.25 3.28 7.72
CA GLU A 102 -1.88 3.07 6.32
C GLU A 102 -1.05 1.79 6.16
N ALA A 103 -1.19 1.17 5.00
CA ALA A 103 -0.38 0.01 4.63
C ALA A 103 1.02 0.47 4.23
N ASP A 104 2.05 -0.09 4.87
CA ASP A 104 3.45 0.14 4.56
C ASP A 104 4.27 -1.16 4.64
N LYS A 105 5.59 -1.07 4.39
CA LYS A 105 6.45 -2.26 4.40
C LYS A 105 6.57 -2.93 5.77
N SER A 106 6.37 -2.20 6.87
CA SER A 106 6.53 -2.71 8.23
C SER A 106 5.34 -3.55 8.68
N ASN A 107 4.16 -3.31 8.09
CA ASN A 107 2.90 -3.98 8.42
C ASN A 107 2.35 -4.87 7.30
N SER A 108 3.19 -5.27 6.34
CA SER A 108 2.85 -6.28 5.34
C SER A 108 2.73 -7.68 5.97
N LEU A 109 2.07 -8.59 5.26
CA LEU A 109 2.05 -10.00 5.66
C LEU A 109 3.46 -10.60 5.64
N THR A 110 3.69 -11.61 6.48
CA THR A 110 4.95 -12.34 6.57
C THR A 110 4.74 -13.84 6.38
N ARG A 111 5.82 -14.57 6.13
CA ARG A 111 5.79 -16.04 6.03
C ARG A 111 5.37 -16.74 7.33
N ASP A 112 5.51 -16.06 8.45
CA ASP A 112 5.06 -16.57 9.76
C ASP A 112 3.54 -16.46 9.95
N ILE A 113 2.88 -15.59 9.17
CA ILE A 113 1.43 -15.33 9.23
C ILE A 113 0.69 -16.11 8.15
N VAL A 114 1.24 -16.17 6.93
CA VAL A 114 0.56 -16.73 5.77
C VAL A 114 1.52 -17.48 4.86
N LYS A 115 1.04 -18.59 4.28
CA LYS A 115 1.63 -19.27 3.14
C LYS A 115 0.79 -18.98 1.90
N ILE A 116 1.43 -18.59 0.81
CA ILE A 116 0.76 -18.28 -0.46
C ILE A 116 1.26 -19.25 -1.52
N GLU A 117 0.35 -19.91 -2.21
CA GLU A 117 0.68 -20.92 -3.22
C GLU A 117 -0.27 -20.82 -4.42
N SER A 118 0.26 -21.07 -5.63
CA SER A 118 -0.56 -21.22 -6.83
C SER A 118 -1.53 -22.41 -6.68
N LYS A 119 -2.78 -22.19 -7.07
CA LYS A 119 -3.79 -23.26 -7.06
C LYS A 119 -3.62 -24.17 -8.27
N ASN A 120 -3.18 -25.41 -8.04
CA ASN A 120 -3.03 -26.44 -9.08
C ASN A 120 -2.17 -25.99 -10.28
N GLY A 121 -1.17 -25.15 -10.06
CA GLY A 121 -0.30 -24.65 -11.12
C GLY A 121 -0.93 -23.58 -12.01
N LEU A 122 -2.13 -23.07 -11.68
CA LEU A 122 -2.74 -21.94 -12.40
C LEU A 122 -1.94 -20.66 -12.16
N GLY A 123 -1.59 -19.96 -13.23
CA GLY A 123 -0.76 -18.74 -13.15
C GLY A 123 -1.47 -17.54 -12.56
N ASN A 124 -2.81 -17.54 -12.50
CA ASN A 124 -3.63 -16.42 -12.05
C ASN A 124 -4.45 -16.68 -10.80
N VAL A 125 -4.36 -17.88 -10.19
CA VAL A 125 -5.16 -18.25 -9.00
C VAL A 125 -4.23 -18.70 -7.88
N TYR A 126 -4.36 -18.06 -6.71
CA TYR A 126 -3.53 -18.34 -5.54
C TYR A 126 -4.39 -18.59 -4.30
N ILE A 127 -3.85 -19.40 -3.38
CA ILE A 127 -4.44 -19.68 -2.07
C ILE A 127 -3.54 -19.08 -1.00
N LEU A 128 -4.10 -18.19 -0.20
CA LEU A 128 -3.50 -17.66 1.01
C LEU A 128 -3.97 -18.54 2.18
N THR A 129 -3.07 -19.31 2.78
CA THR A 129 -3.34 -20.13 3.96
C THR A 129 -2.75 -19.45 5.19
N PHE A 130 -3.61 -18.91 6.04
CA PHE A 130 -3.21 -18.24 7.27
C PHE A 130 -2.93 -19.27 8.38
N LYS A 131 -2.00 -18.92 9.28
CA LYS A 131 -1.70 -19.72 10.47
C LYS A 131 -2.91 -19.79 11.42
N ASN A 132 -3.61 -18.67 11.57
CA ASN A 132 -4.79 -18.54 12.42
C ASN A 132 -6.07 -18.61 11.57
N ASN A 133 -7.18 -19.01 12.20
CA ASN A 133 -8.48 -18.92 11.57
C ASN A 133 -8.90 -17.44 11.37
N ILE A 134 -9.64 -17.20 10.31
CA ILE A 134 -10.26 -15.92 10.01
C ILE A 134 -11.49 -15.78 10.93
N PRO A 135 -11.51 -14.80 11.86
CA PRO A 135 -12.61 -14.68 12.80
C PRO A 135 -13.94 -14.44 12.10
N LYS A 136 -14.96 -15.19 12.50
CA LYS A 136 -16.31 -15.08 11.92
C LYS A 136 -16.93 -13.70 12.19
N GLY A 137 -17.48 -13.09 11.14
CA GLY A 137 -18.16 -11.79 11.24
C GLY A 137 -17.22 -10.60 11.23
N GLU A 138 -15.89 -10.80 11.36
CA GLU A 138 -14.94 -9.71 11.23
C GLU A 138 -14.80 -9.30 9.74
N GLN A 139 -14.51 -8.01 9.52
CA GLN A 139 -14.45 -7.42 8.19
C GLN A 139 -13.03 -6.96 7.87
N TYR A 140 -12.57 -7.36 6.70
CA TYR A 140 -11.20 -7.12 6.27
C TYR A 140 -11.14 -6.57 4.84
N LYS A 141 -10.07 -5.83 4.54
CA LYS A 141 -9.67 -5.44 3.20
C LYS A 141 -8.32 -6.08 2.89
N LEU A 142 -8.29 -6.98 1.91
CA LEU A 142 -7.04 -7.45 1.30
C LEU A 142 -6.56 -6.39 0.31
N VAL A 143 -5.30 -6.01 0.40
CA VAL A 143 -4.59 -5.12 -0.52
C VAL A 143 -3.42 -5.87 -1.12
N ILE A 144 -3.18 -5.72 -2.41
CA ILE A 144 -2.06 -6.36 -3.14
C ILE A 144 -1.30 -5.28 -3.89
N CYS A 145 0.03 -5.30 -3.80
CA CYS A 145 0.92 -4.41 -4.55
C CYS A 145 2.10 -5.16 -5.14
N ASN A 146 2.82 -4.52 -6.07
CA ASN A 146 4.14 -4.94 -6.57
C ASN A 146 4.16 -6.27 -7.34
N VAL A 147 3.03 -6.75 -7.84
CA VAL A 147 2.93 -7.96 -8.67
C VAL A 147 2.89 -7.59 -10.15
N THR A 148 3.66 -8.30 -10.97
CA THR A 148 3.71 -8.15 -12.43
C THR A 148 3.46 -9.48 -13.12
N VAL A 149 3.36 -9.47 -14.44
CA VAL A 149 3.48 -10.68 -15.26
C VAL A 149 4.94 -11.13 -15.29
N GLU A 150 5.18 -12.42 -15.57
CA GLU A 150 6.53 -12.98 -15.67
C GLU A 150 7.39 -12.24 -16.71
N GLY A 151 8.62 -11.91 -16.35
CA GLY A 151 9.56 -11.20 -17.22
C GLY A 151 9.34 -9.70 -17.41
N ALA A 152 8.31 -9.13 -16.79
CA ALA A 152 8.06 -7.67 -16.84
C ALA A 152 9.05 -6.89 -15.96
N GLN A 153 9.15 -5.59 -16.23
CA GLN A 153 9.92 -4.68 -15.38
C GLN A 153 9.33 -4.62 -13.97
N PRO A 154 10.16 -4.44 -12.92
CA PRO A 154 9.67 -4.26 -11.56
C PRO A 154 8.61 -3.16 -11.47
N TYR A 155 7.53 -3.44 -10.79
CA TYR A 155 6.43 -2.53 -10.53
C TYR A 155 6.34 -2.22 -9.04
N ASN A 156 6.19 -0.95 -8.70
CA ASN A 156 5.98 -0.52 -7.32
C ASN A 156 4.65 0.25 -7.26
N GLY A 157 3.57 -0.48 -7.11
CA GLY A 157 2.24 0.10 -7.11
C GLY A 157 1.12 -0.89 -6.83
N ASP A 158 -0.11 -0.40 -6.91
CA ASP A 158 -1.34 -1.09 -6.53
C ASP A 158 -1.81 -2.07 -7.61
N ASN A 159 -2.01 -3.33 -7.24
CA ASN A 159 -2.65 -4.37 -8.06
C ASN A 159 -4.14 -4.56 -7.72
N GLY A 160 -4.67 -3.78 -6.79
CA GLY A 160 -6.06 -3.81 -6.39
C GLY A 160 -6.30 -4.30 -4.97
N ALA A 161 -7.54 -4.13 -4.54
CA ALA A 161 -7.99 -4.52 -3.22
C ALA A 161 -9.38 -5.15 -3.27
N SER A 162 -9.70 -5.98 -2.28
CA SER A 162 -11.00 -6.62 -2.15
C SER A 162 -11.40 -6.70 -0.68
N MET A 163 -12.67 -6.42 -0.39
CA MET A 163 -13.24 -6.57 0.94
C MET A 163 -13.87 -7.95 1.11
N PHE A 164 -13.75 -8.52 2.30
CA PHE A 164 -14.41 -9.77 2.67
C PHE A 164 -14.75 -9.78 4.16
N ALA A 165 -15.66 -10.67 4.54
CA ALA A 165 -15.98 -10.94 5.95
C ALA A 165 -15.71 -12.41 6.25
N GLY A 166 -15.31 -12.70 7.50
CA GLY A 166 -15.15 -14.05 8.00
C GLY A 166 -16.48 -14.82 7.99
N LYS A 167 -16.49 -16.03 7.40
CA LYS A 167 -17.72 -16.82 7.17
C LYS A 167 -17.80 -18.11 8.00
N PHE A 168 -16.64 -18.73 8.30
CA PHE A 168 -16.58 -20.06 8.93
C PHE A 168 -16.39 -19.99 10.43
#